data_949fec0cca0cfd079552e06e8705d772
#
_entry.id   949fec0cca0cfd079552e06e8705d772
#
_cell.length_a   1.000
_cell.length_b   1.000
_cell.length_c   1.000
_cell.angle_alpha   90.00
_cell.angle_beta   90.00
_cell.angle_gamma   90.00
#
_symmetry.space_group_name_H-M   'P 1'
#
loop_
_entity.id
_entity.type
_entity.pdbx_description
1 polymer ?
#
loop_
_entity_poly.entity_id
_entity_poly.type
_entity_poly.pdbx_seq_one_letter_code
_entity_poly.pdbx_strand_id
1 'polypeptide(L)'
;MRFFLLLGARHFFYIFFMEILVFLSLNNGVRAERISNGIAVFAGLDKITGRTTRFEVTLGKIYQYGALQVTPRACYTSSKDEPTRTTGFVEVNEVTLDKKVRRIFTGWMFADSPGLNAVEHPIYDVWLKDCKQNAQDLPLQ
;
A
#
# COMPACT_ATOMS: atom_id res chain seq x y z
N MET A 1 38.10 40.52 -35.37
CA MET A 1 38.30 39.66 -34.22
C MET A 1 37.09 39.61 -33.25
N ARG A 2 36.35 40.65 -33.04
CA ARG A 2 35.16 40.66 -32.16
C ARG A 2 33.95 39.87 -32.71
N PHE A 3 33.85 39.67 -34.03
CA PHE A 3 32.75 38.97 -34.68
C PHE A 3 32.80 37.46 -34.48
N PHE A 4 34.00 36.88 -34.39
CA PHE A 4 34.19 35.40 -34.15
C PHE A 4 33.85 35.02 -32.72
N LEU A 5 34.05 35.85 -31.73
CA LEU A 5 33.70 35.62 -30.31
C LEU A 5 32.19 35.63 -30.09
N LEU A 6 31.43 36.44 -30.82
CA LEU A 6 29.98 36.49 -30.74
C LEU A 6 29.29 35.29 -31.39
N LEU A 7 29.85 34.72 -32.49
CA LEU A 7 29.35 33.50 -33.10
C LEU A 7 29.58 32.25 -32.22
N GLY A 8 30.73 32.18 -31.57
CA GLY A 8 31.05 31.07 -30.64
C GLY A 8 30.12 31.05 -29.41
N ALA A 9 29.79 32.22 -28.85
CA ALA A 9 28.89 32.33 -27.72
C ALA A 9 27.45 31.92 -28.07
N ARG A 10 26.98 32.21 -29.28
CA ARG A 10 25.64 31.81 -29.72
C ARG A 10 25.53 30.32 -29.92
N HIS A 11 26.52 29.66 -30.50
CA HIS A 11 26.55 28.21 -30.71
C HIS A 11 26.69 27.48 -29.36
N PHE A 12 27.49 28.00 -28.45
CA PHE A 12 27.65 27.43 -27.13
C PHE A 12 26.33 27.51 -26.32
N PHE A 13 25.56 28.59 -26.48
CA PHE A 13 24.27 28.78 -25.85
C PHE A 13 23.22 27.81 -26.41
N TYR A 14 23.20 27.55 -27.70
CA TYR A 14 22.30 26.58 -28.34
C TYR A 14 22.62 25.14 -27.95
N ILE A 15 23.88 24.77 -27.85
CA ILE A 15 24.31 23.43 -27.43
C ILE A 15 23.92 23.21 -25.96
N PHE A 16 24.17 24.19 -25.09
CA PHE A 16 23.84 24.14 -23.69
C PHE A 16 22.31 24.06 -23.46
N PHE A 17 21.53 24.78 -24.27
CA PHE A 17 20.07 24.75 -24.22
C PHE A 17 19.50 23.42 -24.73
N MET A 18 20.11 22.83 -25.72
CA MET A 18 19.75 21.51 -26.25
C MET A 18 20.01 20.40 -25.21
N GLU A 19 21.11 20.46 -24.49
CA GLU A 19 21.42 19.47 -23.46
C GLU A 19 20.44 19.55 -22.28
N ILE A 20 20.02 20.76 -21.87
CA ILE A 20 19.00 20.95 -20.83
C ILE A 20 17.64 20.40 -21.27
N LEU A 21 17.24 20.57 -22.52
CA LEU A 21 16.01 20.03 -23.08
C LEU A 21 16.00 18.48 -23.12
N VAL A 22 17.13 17.88 -23.42
CA VAL A 22 17.28 16.41 -23.40
C VAL A 22 17.20 15.87 -21.96
N PHE A 23 17.78 16.56 -20.99
CA PHE A 23 17.68 16.18 -19.57
C PHE A 23 16.26 16.29 -19.01
N LEU A 24 15.46 17.26 -19.46
CA LEU A 24 14.06 17.42 -19.05
C LEU A 24 13.13 16.34 -19.61
N SER A 25 13.47 15.73 -20.75
CA SER A 25 12.65 14.68 -21.36
C SER A 25 12.89 13.28 -20.79
N LEU A 26 13.94 13.08 -19.97
CA LEU A 26 14.26 11.79 -19.36
C LEU A 26 13.54 11.54 -18.02
N ASN A 27 12.75 12.50 -17.54
CA ASN A 27 11.96 12.35 -16.32
C ASN A 27 10.58 11.71 -16.58
N ASN A 28 10.52 10.70 -17.43
CA ASN A 28 9.37 9.79 -17.43
C ASN A 28 9.51 8.89 -16.20
N GLY A 29 9.07 9.40 -15.07
CA GLY A 29 8.97 8.60 -13.86
C GLY A 29 8.08 7.39 -14.15
N VAL A 30 8.67 6.21 -14.15
CA VAL A 30 7.94 4.94 -14.18
C VAL A 30 7.08 4.92 -12.90
N ARG A 31 5.81 5.25 -13.02
CA ARG A 31 4.84 5.07 -11.93
C ARG A 31 4.52 3.59 -11.84
N ALA A 32 4.92 2.97 -10.75
CA ALA A 32 4.38 1.67 -10.39
C ALA A 32 2.86 1.80 -10.21
N GLU A 33 2.08 1.16 -11.09
CA GLU A 33 0.63 1.13 -10.97
C GLU A 33 0.22 0.23 -9.80
N ARG A 34 -0.57 0.78 -8.89
CA ARG A 34 -1.22 0.04 -7.81
C ARG A 34 -2.70 -0.11 -8.12
N ILE A 35 -3.20 -1.32 -7.94
CA ILE A 35 -4.62 -1.62 -8.10
C ILE A 35 -5.29 -1.47 -6.74
N SER A 36 -6.29 -0.59 -6.64
CA SER A 36 -7.11 -0.46 -5.46
C SER A 36 -8.19 -1.56 -5.42
N ASN A 37 -8.30 -2.24 -4.29
CA ASN A 37 -9.24 -3.32 -4.08
C ASN A 37 -10.24 -2.97 -2.97
N GLY A 38 -11.45 -3.48 -3.06
CA GLY A 38 -12.53 -3.18 -2.12
C GLY A 38 -12.59 -4.13 -0.91
N ILE A 39 -11.86 -5.24 -0.93
CA ILE A 39 -11.88 -6.25 0.12
C ILE A 39 -10.44 -6.58 0.53
N ALA A 40 -10.18 -6.55 1.83
CA ALA A 40 -8.95 -7.03 2.42
C ALA A 40 -9.14 -8.43 3.01
N VAL A 41 -8.18 -9.30 2.80
CA VAL A 41 -8.17 -10.68 3.32
C VAL A 41 -7.13 -10.77 4.41
N PHE A 42 -7.55 -11.20 5.58
CA PHE A 42 -6.71 -11.34 6.78
C PHE A 42 -6.60 -12.78 7.22
N ALA A 43 -5.56 -13.06 7.96
CA ALA A 43 -5.47 -14.22 8.83
C ALA A 43 -5.33 -13.75 10.28
N GLY A 44 -6.01 -14.44 11.17
CA GLY A 44 -5.91 -14.25 12.59
C GLY A 44 -5.46 -15.53 13.29
N LEU A 45 -4.58 -15.41 14.26
CA LEU A 45 -4.14 -16.50 15.12
C LEU A 45 -4.61 -16.26 16.55
N ASP A 46 -5.34 -17.26 17.09
CA ASP A 46 -5.57 -17.35 18.53
C ASP A 46 -4.42 -18.12 19.17
N LYS A 47 -3.61 -17.46 19.94
CA LYS A 47 -2.39 -18.03 20.55
C LYS A 47 -2.70 -19.02 21.68
N ILE A 48 -3.90 -19.00 22.24
CA ILE A 48 -4.32 -19.93 23.31
C ILE A 48 -4.68 -21.26 22.69
N THR A 49 -5.47 -21.26 21.62
CA THR A 49 -5.95 -22.49 20.96
C THR A 49 -5.05 -22.94 19.81
N GLY A 50 -4.18 -22.08 19.31
CA GLY A 50 -3.38 -22.31 18.11
C GLY A 50 -4.19 -22.28 16.82
N ARG A 51 -5.46 -21.85 16.86
CA ARG A 51 -6.32 -21.82 15.67
C ARG A 51 -6.03 -20.60 14.82
N THR A 52 -5.84 -20.83 13.54
CA THR A 52 -5.75 -19.78 12.51
C THR A 52 -7.08 -19.71 11.76
N THR A 53 -7.60 -18.49 11.62
CA THR A 53 -8.84 -18.19 10.92
C THR A 53 -8.57 -17.21 9.80
N ARG A 54 -9.06 -17.49 8.59
CA ARG A 54 -9.04 -16.54 7.47
C ARG A 54 -10.37 -15.82 7.42
N PHE A 55 -10.34 -14.50 7.24
CA PHE A 55 -11.53 -13.69 7.13
C PHE A 55 -11.35 -12.54 6.13
N GLU A 56 -12.47 -12.11 5.56
CA GLU A 56 -12.51 -11.05 4.57
C GLU A 56 -13.28 -9.87 5.11
N VAL A 57 -12.77 -8.66 4.88
CA VAL A 57 -13.38 -7.43 5.36
C VAL A 57 -13.45 -6.43 4.23
N THR A 58 -14.65 -5.92 3.94
CA THR A 58 -14.83 -4.79 3.02
C THR A 58 -14.22 -3.54 3.61
N LEU A 59 -13.56 -2.73 2.78
CA LEU A 59 -12.93 -1.49 3.23
C LEU A 59 -13.93 -0.61 3.99
N GLY A 60 -13.50 -0.07 5.11
CA GLY A 60 -14.31 0.78 5.99
C GLY A 60 -15.28 0.03 6.91
N LYS A 61 -15.41 -1.29 6.77
CA LYS A 61 -16.22 -2.13 7.66
C LYS A 61 -15.39 -2.67 8.81
N ILE A 62 -16.04 -2.92 9.93
CA ILE A 62 -15.43 -3.49 11.13
C ILE A 62 -15.70 -4.99 11.16
N TYR A 63 -14.64 -5.77 11.34
CA TYR A 63 -14.75 -7.20 11.61
C TYR A 63 -14.29 -7.51 13.04
N GLN A 64 -15.15 -8.17 13.79
CA GLN A 64 -14.83 -8.61 15.15
C GLN A 64 -14.10 -9.94 15.12
N TYR A 65 -12.83 -9.93 15.50
CA TYR A 65 -11.99 -11.12 15.67
C TYR A 65 -11.56 -11.24 17.14
N GLY A 66 -12.20 -12.14 17.89
CA GLY A 66 -11.99 -12.22 19.34
C GLY A 66 -12.28 -10.87 20.00
N ALA A 67 -11.31 -10.36 20.75
CA ALA A 67 -11.38 -9.04 21.37
C ALA A 67 -10.98 -7.89 20.42
N LEU A 68 -10.63 -8.18 19.18
CA LEU A 68 -10.15 -7.19 18.22
C LEU A 68 -11.21 -6.78 17.21
N GLN A 69 -11.23 -5.49 16.90
CA GLN A 69 -12.02 -4.91 15.81
C GLN A 69 -11.08 -4.48 14.69
N VAL A 70 -11.14 -5.16 13.57
CA VAL A 70 -10.26 -4.94 12.42
C VAL A 70 -11.00 -4.14 11.36
N THR A 71 -10.45 -3.00 10.99
CA THR A 71 -11.01 -2.11 9.97
C THR A 71 -9.97 -1.79 8.91
N PRO A 72 -10.05 -2.39 7.71
CA PRO A 72 -9.20 -1.99 6.61
C PRO A 72 -9.67 -0.67 6.01
N ARG A 73 -8.73 0.23 5.71
CA ARG A 73 -9.00 1.53 5.07
C ARG A 73 -8.55 1.57 3.61
N ALA A 74 -7.53 0.81 3.27
CA ALA A 74 -7.03 0.68 1.91
C ALA A 74 -6.44 -0.72 1.69
N CYS A 75 -6.52 -1.23 0.47
CA CYS A 75 -5.92 -2.51 0.11
C CYS A 75 -5.48 -2.46 -1.35
N TYR A 76 -4.15 -2.52 -1.57
CA TYR A 76 -3.54 -2.38 -2.88
C TYR A 76 -2.76 -3.62 -3.28
N THR A 77 -2.88 -3.98 -4.55
CA THR A 77 -2.02 -4.96 -5.21
C THR A 77 -1.20 -4.29 -6.29
N SER A 78 -0.02 -4.83 -6.59
CA SER A 78 0.77 -4.39 -7.74
C SER A 78 0.07 -4.75 -9.04
N SER A 79 0.45 -4.07 -10.15
CA SER A 79 -0.04 -4.42 -11.48
C SER A 79 0.43 -5.82 -11.90
N LYS A 80 -0.23 -6.42 -12.89
CA LYS A 80 0.10 -7.76 -13.41
C LYS A 80 1.51 -7.89 -13.98
N ASP A 81 2.14 -6.78 -14.36
CA ASP A 81 3.46 -6.73 -14.96
C ASP A 81 4.61 -6.67 -13.95
N GLU A 82 4.29 -6.58 -12.66
CA GLU A 82 5.24 -6.50 -11.56
C GLU A 82 5.11 -7.68 -10.60
N PRO A 83 6.17 -7.98 -9.81
CA PRO A 83 6.06 -8.97 -8.74
C PRO A 83 4.91 -8.62 -7.81
N THR A 84 4.08 -9.60 -7.46
CA THR A 84 2.90 -9.39 -6.64
C THR A 84 3.28 -8.84 -5.27
N ARG A 85 2.87 -7.61 -4.99
CA ARG A 85 2.99 -6.96 -3.68
C ARG A 85 1.61 -6.55 -3.23
N THR A 86 1.26 -6.94 -2.03
CA THR A 86 -0.04 -6.63 -1.43
C THR A 86 0.20 -5.83 -0.15
N THR A 87 -0.40 -4.65 -0.11
CA THR A 87 -0.31 -3.74 1.04
C THR A 87 -1.69 -3.27 1.44
N GLY A 88 -1.92 -3.08 2.73
CA GLY A 88 -3.17 -2.55 3.24
C GLY A 88 -2.97 -1.60 4.41
N PHE A 89 -3.74 -0.53 4.44
CA PHE A 89 -3.80 0.35 5.60
C PHE A 89 -4.92 -0.13 6.53
N VAL A 90 -4.57 -0.45 7.76
CA VAL A 90 -5.45 -1.12 8.72
C VAL A 90 -5.45 -0.41 10.05
N GLU A 91 -6.63 -0.31 10.64
CA GLU A 91 -6.84 0.14 12.01
C GLU A 91 -7.38 -1.03 12.83
N VAL A 92 -6.81 -1.25 14.01
CA VAL A 92 -7.26 -2.30 14.93
C VAL A 92 -7.50 -1.71 16.30
N ASN A 93 -8.68 -1.95 16.81
CA ASN A 93 -9.07 -1.65 18.18
C ASN A 93 -9.17 -2.92 19.01
N GLU A 94 -8.87 -2.81 20.27
CA GLU A 94 -9.17 -3.83 21.28
C GLU A 94 -10.40 -3.43 22.08
N VAL A 95 -11.32 -4.37 22.26
CA VAL A 95 -12.42 -4.23 23.22
C VAL A 95 -11.99 -4.88 24.51
N THR A 96 -11.78 -4.08 25.53
CA THR A 96 -11.33 -4.55 26.84
C THR A 96 -12.45 -5.24 27.63
N LEU A 97 -12.11 -5.92 28.70
CA LEU A 97 -13.09 -6.65 29.56
C LEU A 97 -14.13 -5.71 30.16
N ASP A 98 -13.78 -4.45 30.42
CA ASP A 98 -14.70 -3.41 30.90
C ASP A 98 -15.44 -2.71 29.75
N LYS A 99 -15.44 -3.29 28.56
CA LYS A 99 -16.11 -2.81 27.31
C LYS A 99 -15.61 -1.45 26.80
N LYS A 100 -14.42 -1.04 27.15
CA LYS A 100 -13.77 0.11 26.55
C LYS A 100 -13.09 -0.27 25.25
N VAL A 101 -13.11 0.63 24.27
CA VAL A 101 -12.47 0.45 22.98
C VAL A 101 -11.16 1.23 22.95
N ARG A 102 -10.06 0.55 22.64
CA ARG A 102 -8.72 1.12 22.61
C ARG A 102 -8.05 0.84 21.28
N ARG A 103 -7.52 1.87 20.60
CA ARG A 103 -6.70 1.69 19.40
C ARG A 103 -5.37 1.06 19.78
N ILE A 104 -5.05 -0.11 19.19
CA ILE A 104 -3.80 -0.83 19.41
C ILE A 104 -2.90 -0.87 18.17
N PHE A 105 -3.44 -0.62 17.01
CA PHE A 105 -2.69 -0.61 15.77
C PHE A 105 -3.30 0.37 14.76
N THR A 106 -2.44 1.13 14.08
CA THR A 106 -2.77 1.92 12.90
C THR A 106 -1.54 1.93 11.99
N GLY A 107 -1.68 1.46 10.78
CA GLY A 107 -0.56 1.47 9.85
C GLY A 107 -0.73 0.57 8.64
N TRP A 108 0.34 0.51 7.85
CA TRP A 108 0.42 -0.34 6.68
C TRP A 108 0.87 -1.75 7.06
N MET A 109 0.13 -2.73 6.59
CA MET A 109 0.50 -4.14 6.62
C MET A 109 0.96 -4.60 5.25
N PHE A 110 1.91 -5.53 5.22
CA PHE A 110 2.51 -6.08 4.01
C PHE A 110 2.31 -7.58 3.97
N ALA A 111 1.57 -8.09 3.00
CA ALA A 111 1.24 -9.52 2.93
C ALA A 111 2.47 -10.40 2.64
N ASP A 112 3.43 -9.88 1.87
CA ASP A 112 4.68 -10.56 1.55
C ASP A 112 5.73 -10.48 2.68
N SER A 113 5.53 -9.60 3.65
CA SER A 113 6.42 -9.44 4.81
C SER A 113 5.61 -9.18 6.08
N PRO A 114 4.83 -10.17 6.55
CA PRO A 114 3.89 -9.96 7.66
C PRO A 114 4.57 -9.58 8.98
N GLY A 115 5.83 -9.94 9.16
CA GLY A 115 6.60 -9.58 10.34
C GLY A 115 7.06 -8.12 10.42
N LEU A 116 6.98 -7.36 9.31
CA LEU A 116 7.42 -5.95 9.31
C LEU A 116 6.48 -5.05 10.11
N ASN A 117 5.19 -5.29 10.01
CA ASN A 117 4.20 -4.47 10.69
C ASN A 117 2.93 -5.31 10.88
N ALA A 118 2.72 -5.78 12.08
CA ALA A 118 1.60 -6.64 12.44
C ALA A 118 1.03 -6.25 13.80
N VAL A 119 -0.20 -6.66 14.05
CA VAL A 119 -0.81 -6.49 15.35
C VAL A 119 -0.16 -7.45 16.34
N GLU A 120 0.41 -6.91 17.41
CA GLU A 120 0.87 -7.67 18.55
C GLU A 120 -0.11 -7.52 19.71
N HIS A 121 -0.77 -8.60 20.03
CA HIS A 121 -1.68 -8.70 21.18
C HIS A 121 -1.31 -9.96 21.99
N PRO A 122 -1.48 -9.97 23.30
CA PRO A 122 -1.13 -11.15 24.12
C PRO A 122 -1.81 -12.46 23.68
N ILE A 123 -3.01 -12.35 23.11
CA ILE A 123 -3.83 -13.51 22.75
C ILE A 123 -3.99 -13.66 21.23
N TYR A 124 -4.02 -12.56 20.48
CA TYR A 124 -4.34 -12.58 19.06
C TYR A 124 -3.25 -11.94 18.21
N ASP A 125 -2.91 -12.59 17.10
CA ASP A 125 -2.17 -11.97 16.01
C ASP A 125 -3.10 -11.81 14.81
N VAL A 126 -2.95 -10.71 14.08
CA VAL A 126 -3.68 -10.45 12.84
C VAL A 126 -2.71 -9.90 11.81
N TRP A 127 -2.74 -10.45 10.60
CA TRP A 127 -1.93 -9.99 9.48
C TRP A 127 -2.69 -10.03 8.16
N LEU A 128 -2.28 -9.17 7.23
CA LEU A 128 -2.83 -9.11 5.88
C LEU A 128 -2.33 -10.30 5.06
N LYS A 129 -3.24 -10.94 4.31
CA LYS A 129 -2.92 -12.06 3.41
C LYS A 129 -3.04 -11.66 1.95
N ASP A 130 -4.07 -10.90 1.61
CA ASP A 130 -4.39 -10.59 0.23
C ASP A 130 -5.37 -9.41 0.15
N CYS A 131 -5.55 -8.91 -1.07
CA CYS A 131 -6.62 -8.00 -1.43
C CYS A 131 -7.42 -8.60 -2.58
N LYS A 132 -8.72 -8.38 -2.60
CA LYS A 132 -9.56 -8.74 -3.75
C LYS A 132 -10.51 -7.62 -4.13
N GLN A 133 -10.88 -7.64 -5.41
CA GLN A 133 -11.90 -6.73 -5.91
C GLN A 133 -13.29 -7.23 -5.51
N ASN A 134 -14.15 -6.27 -5.18
CA ASN A 134 -15.57 -6.55 -5.02
C ASN A 134 -16.18 -6.78 -6.41
N ALA A 135 -17.22 -7.62 -6.51
CA ALA A 135 -17.92 -7.87 -7.77
C ALA A 135 -18.49 -6.58 -8.42
N GLN A 136 -18.68 -5.53 -7.62
CA GLN A 136 -19.14 -4.20 -8.07
C GLN A 136 -17.99 -3.34 -8.64
N ASP A 137 -16.74 -3.69 -8.39
CA ASP A 137 -15.57 -2.92 -8.83
C ASP A 137 -15.00 -3.44 -10.17
N LEU A 138 -15.60 -4.49 -10.73
CA LEU A 138 -15.23 -5.00 -12.03
C LEU A 138 -15.72 -4.02 -13.11
N PRO A 139 -14.82 -3.55 -14.01
CA PRO A 139 -15.27 -2.74 -15.13
C PRO A 139 -16.29 -3.53 -15.95
N LEU A 140 -17.41 -2.90 -16.22
CA LEU A 140 -18.42 -3.44 -17.12
C LEU A 140 -17.73 -3.72 -18.47
N GLN A 141 -17.64 -4.98 -18.83
CA GLN A 141 -17.16 -5.40 -20.15
C GLN A 141 -18.20 -5.07 -21.22
#